data_1fa3257439c82a51c1e15c127407cd8c
#
_entry.id   1fa3257439c82a51c1e15c127407cd8c
#
_cell.length_a   1.000
_cell.length_b   1.000
_cell.length_c   1.000
_cell.angle_alpha   90.00
_cell.angle_beta   90.00
_cell.angle_gamma   90.00
#
_symmetry.space_group_name_H-M   'P 1'
#
loop_
_entity.id
_entity.type
_entity.pdbx_description
1 polymer ?
#
loop_
_entity_poly.entity_id
_entity_poly.type
_entity_poly.pdbx_seq_one_letter_code
_entity_poly.pdbx_strand_id
1 'polypeptide(L)'
;MKTIIFLMDSLNRRYLPAYGNTWVRTPNMDRLAARSCVFDGHYVGSAPCMPARHDLLTGRLDFLERNWAPVQPFDCTLPYMLGKHGIFSHMVTDHYHYFHLGGENYHAHFGSWDFIRGQEKDNWVSNFGHLPERDHYGADPAQYRLNRERFGEEANCPAPKTLRHAADWIEEHRDEEDWFLLVDSFDPHEPFDCPDDLDEYPDSYEDKLYYWPSYSPADQAPEEAIEHARRRYAALVTMSDRWLGKALDVLDKYDLWEDTMVILTTDHGYMLGEHGFMAKNYMPCYNEVYHIPMMIALPGLAGGTRCSALTQNIDLMPTVLDFHGIGVSECWHPLHGRSLLPLLRGEKEAVREAVIYGMYGRQVNLCDGRYTYFRSPVREDNSPLNLYTAMPSTIWAYWDRDHVTDEKEIEAGRFLSYTDYPVFKIPNTVTKMQGGTQSFDRRYEVAGSDMLFDLERDPGQERPLEDPELEAELCRKLVRTMISHDSPPEQFIRLGLEMYL
;
A
#
# COMPACT_ATOMS: atom_id res chain seq x y z
N MET A 1 14.94 -13.44 -18.40
CA MET A 1 14.66 -12.12 -17.74
C MET A 1 14.03 -12.36 -16.37
N LYS A 2 14.46 -11.63 -15.38
CA LYS A 2 14.04 -11.84 -13.99
C LYS A 2 13.46 -10.55 -13.42
N THR A 3 12.48 -10.65 -12.54
CA THR A 3 11.92 -9.45 -11.87
C THR A 3 11.81 -9.71 -10.38
N ILE A 4 12.25 -8.73 -9.59
CA ILE A 4 12.10 -8.72 -8.13
C ILE A 4 11.36 -7.44 -7.75
N ILE A 5 10.29 -7.60 -6.95
CA ILE A 5 9.64 -6.47 -6.27
C ILE A 5 9.88 -6.64 -4.76
N PHE A 6 10.57 -5.69 -4.16
CA PHE A 6 10.62 -5.51 -2.71
C PHE A 6 9.51 -4.54 -2.32
N LEU A 7 8.46 -5.06 -1.70
CA LEU A 7 7.34 -4.31 -1.14
C LEU A 7 7.53 -4.26 0.38
N MET A 8 7.78 -3.06 0.91
CA MET A 8 7.98 -2.85 2.35
C MET A 8 6.78 -2.09 2.90
N ASP A 9 5.95 -2.74 3.72
CA ASP A 9 4.71 -2.17 4.23
C ASP A 9 4.95 -0.92 5.07
N SER A 10 4.15 0.12 4.81
CA SER A 10 4.19 1.38 5.57
C SER A 10 5.50 2.17 5.49
N LEU A 11 6.33 1.97 4.45
CA LEU A 11 7.59 2.70 4.29
C LEU A 11 7.36 4.15 3.87
N ASN A 12 7.52 5.07 4.80
CA ASN A 12 7.37 6.50 4.55
C ASN A 12 8.60 7.07 3.81
N ARG A 13 8.40 7.64 2.61
CA ARG A 13 9.48 8.21 1.80
C ARG A 13 10.30 9.29 2.52
N ARG A 14 9.71 10.01 3.48
CA ARG A 14 10.40 11.05 4.28
C ARG A 14 11.49 10.48 5.20
N TYR A 15 11.53 9.17 5.39
CA TYR A 15 12.56 8.47 6.16
C TYR A 15 13.71 7.94 5.29
N LEU A 16 13.71 8.22 3.98
CA LEU A 16 14.74 7.75 3.04
C LEU A 16 15.64 8.89 2.57
N PRO A 17 16.98 8.74 2.65
CA PRO A 17 17.94 9.72 2.13
C PRO A 17 17.75 10.02 0.63
N ALA A 18 17.36 9.04 -0.18
CA ALA A 18 17.04 9.23 -1.59
C ALA A 18 15.93 10.27 -1.84
N TYR A 19 15.12 10.57 -0.81
CA TYR A 19 14.06 11.59 -0.83
C TYR A 19 14.33 12.75 0.14
N GLY A 20 15.60 12.93 0.58
CA GLY A 20 16.05 14.09 1.33
C GLY A 20 16.14 13.91 2.84
N ASN A 21 15.91 12.73 3.39
CA ASN A 21 16.17 12.47 4.81
C ASN A 21 17.67 12.54 5.09
N THR A 22 18.06 13.12 6.26
CA THR A 22 19.47 13.33 6.60
C THR A 22 19.89 12.63 7.88
N TRP A 23 18.97 11.96 8.59
CA TRP A 23 19.26 11.37 9.89
C TRP A 23 18.97 9.86 9.96
N VAL A 24 18.09 9.32 9.12
CA VAL A 24 17.84 7.88 9.04
C VAL A 24 18.89 7.20 8.16
N ARG A 25 19.35 6.04 8.57
CA ARG A 25 20.44 5.32 7.90
C ARG A 25 19.91 4.16 7.09
N THR A 26 19.99 4.28 5.75
CA THR A 26 19.56 3.24 4.81
C THR A 26 20.59 3.03 3.69
N PRO A 27 21.83 2.60 4.01
CA PRO A 27 22.92 2.53 3.02
C PRO A 27 22.63 1.54 1.89
N ASN A 28 21.82 0.52 2.10
CA ASN A 28 21.48 -0.45 1.06
C ASN A 28 20.39 0.07 0.12
N MET A 29 19.38 0.78 0.64
CA MET A 29 18.40 1.48 -0.20
C MET A 29 19.07 2.61 -0.99
N ASP A 30 20.07 3.30 -0.42
CA ASP A 30 20.88 4.29 -1.14
C ASP A 30 21.72 3.63 -2.24
N ARG A 31 22.31 2.45 -1.99
CA ARG A 31 23.01 1.64 -3.00
C ARG A 31 22.06 1.25 -4.14
N LEU A 32 20.83 0.84 -3.81
CA LEU A 32 19.81 0.53 -4.82
C LEU A 32 19.40 1.79 -5.59
N ALA A 33 19.17 2.92 -4.91
CA ALA A 33 18.84 4.20 -5.55
C ALA A 33 19.92 4.64 -6.54
N ALA A 34 21.20 4.43 -6.21
CA ALA A 34 22.33 4.74 -7.11
C ALA A 34 22.34 3.88 -8.39
N ARG A 35 21.69 2.71 -8.38
CA ARG A 35 21.53 1.83 -9.55
C ARG A 35 20.19 2.02 -10.26
N SER A 36 19.28 2.81 -9.69
CA SER A 36 17.88 2.92 -10.12
C SER A 36 17.57 4.27 -10.78
N CYS A 37 16.42 4.32 -11.44
CA CYS A 37 15.64 5.53 -11.59
C CYS A 37 14.77 5.69 -10.35
N VAL A 38 14.92 6.82 -9.65
CA VAL A 38 14.11 7.19 -8.48
C VAL A 38 12.92 8.02 -8.94
N PHE A 39 11.71 7.60 -8.57
CA PHE A 39 10.49 8.29 -8.97
C PHE A 39 10.06 9.31 -7.92
N ASP A 40 9.95 10.57 -8.35
CA ASP A 40 9.55 11.67 -7.48
C ASP A 40 8.04 11.80 -7.33
N GLY A 41 7.28 11.39 -8.35
CA GLY A 41 5.82 11.52 -8.45
C GLY A 41 5.08 10.19 -8.36
N HIS A 42 5.48 9.26 -7.46
CA HIS A 42 4.82 7.96 -7.32
C HIS A 42 3.79 7.97 -6.17
N TYR A 43 2.57 7.54 -6.47
CA TYR A 43 1.45 7.54 -5.52
C TYR A 43 0.85 6.14 -5.35
N VAL A 44 0.35 5.85 -4.15
CA VAL A 44 -0.56 4.72 -3.96
C VAL A 44 -1.89 5.02 -4.67
N GLY A 45 -2.63 4.00 -5.06
CA GLY A 45 -3.98 4.14 -5.58
C GLY A 45 -5.02 3.89 -4.49
N SER A 46 -5.34 2.63 -4.29
CA SER A 46 -6.25 2.19 -3.23
C SER A 46 -5.47 1.94 -1.93
N ALA A 47 -5.98 2.43 -0.82
CA ALA A 47 -5.41 2.19 0.50
C ALA A 47 -6.45 1.51 1.42
N PRO A 48 -6.03 0.86 2.52
CA PRO A 48 -4.65 0.63 2.94
C PRO A 48 -4.05 -0.66 2.33
N CYS A 49 -3.27 -1.39 3.10
CA CYS A 49 -2.45 -2.55 2.80
C CYS A 49 -2.98 -3.50 1.70
N MET A 50 -4.10 -4.22 1.91
CA MET A 50 -4.60 -5.20 0.94
C MET A 50 -5.17 -4.55 -0.33
N PRO A 51 -5.96 -3.46 -0.29
CA PRO A 51 -6.34 -2.72 -1.49
C PRO A 51 -5.15 -2.25 -2.32
N ALA A 52 -4.07 -1.76 -1.70
CA ALA A 52 -2.85 -1.38 -2.42
C ALA A 52 -2.16 -2.57 -3.10
N ARG A 53 -2.16 -3.74 -2.45
CA ARG A 53 -1.66 -5.00 -3.02
C ARG A 53 -2.55 -5.51 -4.15
N HIS A 54 -3.87 -5.31 -4.03
CA HIS A 54 -4.79 -5.62 -5.12
C HIS A 54 -4.47 -4.76 -6.34
N ASP A 55 -4.32 -3.45 -6.17
CA ASP A 55 -3.93 -2.52 -7.24
C ASP A 55 -2.62 -2.96 -7.92
N LEU A 56 -1.59 -3.31 -7.13
CA LEU A 56 -0.29 -3.76 -7.64
C LEU A 56 -0.41 -5.04 -8.48
N LEU A 57 -1.20 -6.00 -8.01
CA LEU A 57 -1.30 -7.31 -8.67
C LEU A 57 -2.26 -7.33 -9.84
N THR A 58 -3.24 -6.41 -9.91
CA THR A 58 -4.27 -6.39 -10.94
C THR A 58 -4.11 -5.25 -11.94
N GLY A 59 -3.31 -4.23 -11.62
CA GLY A 59 -3.17 -3.02 -12.44
C GLY A 59 -4.44 -2.15 -12.49
N ARG A 60 -5.37 -2.31 -11.51
CA ARG A 60 -6.64 -1.58 -11.43
C ARG A 60 -6.84 -1.00 -10.05
N LEU A 61 -7.46 0.19 -9.98
CA LEU A 61 -7.90 0.78 -8.72
C LEU A 61 -9.11 0.03 -8.17
N ASP A 62 -9.10 -0.26 -6.87
CA ASP A 62 -10.12 -1.02 -6.17
C ASP A 62 -11.04 -0.12 -5.30
N PHE A 63 -10.53 0.98 -4.75
CA PHE A 63 -11.19 1.79 -3.72
C PHE A 63 -12.49 2.49 -4.18
N LEU A 64 -12.76 2.58 -5.48
CA LEU A 64 -14.00 3.16 -5.99
C LEU A 64 -15.19 2.18 -5.90
N GLU A 65 -14.89 0.88 -5.80
CA GLU A 65 -15.87 -0.20 -5.90
C GLU A 65 -16.00 -1.02 -4.62
N ARG A 66 -14.89 -1.21 -3.91
CA ARG A 66 -14.85 -2.09 -2.73
C ARG A 66 -13.82 -1.65 -1.71
N ASN A 67 -14.02 -2.17 -0.54
CA ASN A 67 -13.12 -2.06 0.59
C ASN A 67 -12.09 -3.21 0.54
N TRP A 68 -11.35 -3.40 1.61
CA TRP A 68 -10.49 -4.55 1.86
C TRP A 68 -11.23 -5.86 1.61
N ALA A 69 -10.86 -6.54 0.55
CA ALA A 69 -11.54 -7.72 0.05
C ALA A 69 -10.55 -8.72 -0.55
N PRO A 70 -10.96 -10.01 -0.70
CA PRO A 70 -10.19 -11.00 -1.45
C PRO A 70 -9.98 -10.61 -2.91
N VAL A 71 -9.00 -11.26 -3.57
CA VAL A 71 -8.91 -11.28 -5.02
C VAL A 71 -10.20 -11.88 -5.58
N GLN A 72 -10.81 -11.18 -6.52
CA GLN A 72 -12.09 -11.55 -7.10
C GLN A 72 -11.92 -12.63 -8.19
N PRO A 73 -12.91 -13.49 -8.42
CA PRO A 73 -12.82 -14.53 -9.48
C PRO A 73 -12.63 -14.00 -10.90
N PHE A 74 -12.95 -12.72 -11.12
CA PHE A 74 -12.79 -12.05 -12.41
C PHE A 74 -11.50 -11.22 -12.49
N ASP A 75 -10.69 -11.14 -11.45
CA ASP A 75 -9.44 -10.37 -11.48
C ASP A 75 -8.38 -11.05 -12.34
N CYS A 76 -7.73 -10.26 -13.18
CA CYS A 76 -6.55 -10.64 -13.93
C CYS A 76 -5.32 -10.28 -13.10
N THR A 77 -4.66 -11.26 -12.50
CA THR A 77 -3.51 -10.98 -11.63
C THR A 77 -2.18 -11.17 -12.34
N LEU A 78 -1.18 -10.40 -11.94
CA LEU A 78 0.19 -10.48 -12.47
C LEU A 78 0.76 -11.92 -12.41
N PRO A 79 0.78 -12.63 -11.25
CA PRO A 79 1.34 -13.98 -11.22
C PRO A 79 0.58 -14.98 -12.11
N TYR A 80 -0.74 -14.82 -12.25
CA TYR A 80 -1.52 -15.65 -13.17
C TYR A 80 -1.10 -15.41 -14.63
N MET A 81 -0.94 -14.15 -15.05
CA MET A 81 -0.52 -13.83 -16.42
C MET A 81 0.90 -14.33 -16.71
N LEU A 82 1.83 -14.14 -15.77
CA LEU A 82 3.18 -14.66 -15.90
C LEU A 82 3.19 -16.19 -16.04
N GLY A 83 2.42 -16.89 -15.21
CA GLY A 83 2.29 -18.36 -15.26
C GLY A 83 1.74 -18.87 -16.60
N LYS A 84 0.78 -18.17 -17.22
CA LYS A 84 0.28 -18.50 -18.57
C LYS A 84 1.37 -18.44 -19.65
N HIS A 85 2.40 -17.64 -19.44
CA HIS A 85 3.56 -17.50 -20.34
C HIS A 85 4.77 -18.33 -19.91
N GLY A 86 4.62 -19.23 -18.93
CA GLY A 86 5.66 -20.13 -18.47
C GLY A 86 6.69 -19.46 -17.55
N ILE A 87 6.44 -18.22 -17.10
CA ILE A 87 7.30 -17.51 -16.16
C ILE A 87 6.92 -17.93 -14.75
N PHE A 88 7.86 -18.54 -14.03
CA PHE A 88 7.62 -18.99 -12.66
C PHE A 88 7.53 -17.80 -11.71
N SER A 89 6.57 -17.83 -10.80
CA SER A 89 6.40 -16.78 -9.79
C SER A 89 6.50 -17.32 -8.37
N HIS A 90 7.26 -16.64 -7.52
CA HIS A 90 7.40 -16.97 -6.11
C HIS A 90 7.08 -15.74 -5.25
N MET A 91 6.47 -15.98 -4.08
CA MET A 91 6.22 -14.95 -3.09
C MET A 91 6.88 -15.33 -1.76
N VAL A 92 7.64 -14.41 -1.17
CA VAL A 92 8.13 -14.55 0.22
C VAL A 92 7.50 -13.43 1.04
N THR A 93 6.78 -13.78 2.10
CA THR A 93 6.04 -12.78 2.88
C THR A 93 5.92 -13.15 4.36
N ASP A 94 5.91 -12.14 5.21
CA ASP A 94 5.45 -12.19 6.59
C ASP A 94 4.12 -11.46 6.79
N HIS A 95 3.48 -11.01 5.70
CA HIS A 95 2.21 -10.33 5.73
C HIS A 95 1.05 -11.31 5.96
N TYR A 96 0.69 -11.53 7.23
CA TYR A 96 -0.25 -12.57 7.66
C TYR A 96 -1.70 -12.34 7.19
N HIS A 97 -2.05 -11.11 6.75
CA HIS A 97 -3.38 -10.80 6.22
C HIS A 97 -3.75 -11.58 4.96
N TYR A 98 -2.78 -12.07 4.19
CA TYR A 98 -3.03 -12.98 3.07
C TYR A 98 -3.68 -14.31 3.48
N PHE A 99 -3.61 -14.64 4.76
CA PHE A 99 -4.10 -15.90 5.33
C PHE A 99 -5.29 -15.70 6.28
N HIS A 100 -5.89 -14.51 6.24
CA HIS A 100 -7.08 -14.13 6.99
C HIS A 100 -8.25 -13.84 6.05
N LEU A 101 -9.48 -13.77 6.62
CA LEU A 101 -10.65 -13.30 5.89
C LEU A 101 -10.40 -11.90 5.32
N GLY A 102 -10.78 -11.72 4.06
CA GLY A 102 -10.52 -10.48 3.32
C GLY A 102 -9.17 -10.45 2.59
N GLY A 103 -8.27 -11.40 2.85
CA GLY A 103 -6.98 -11.57 2.17
C GLY A 103 -6.89 -12.81 1.29
N GLU A 104 -8.02 -13.52 1.07
CA GLU A 104 -8.02 -14.77 0.34
C GLU A 104 -7.61 -14.61 -1.12
N ASN A 105 -6.92 -15.61 -1.61
CA ASN A 105 -6.54 -15.82 -3.01
C ASN A 105 -5.38 -14.94 -3.55
N TYR A 106 -4.83 -14.00 -2.78
CA TYR A 106 -3.69 -13.22 -3.26
C TYR A 106 -2.47 -14.08 -3.57
N HIS A 107 -2.17 -15.07 -2.73
CA HIS A 107 -1.05 -16.00 -2.92
C HIS A 107 -1.37 -17.14 -3.89
N ALA A 108 -2.65 -17.42 -4.17
CA ALA A 108 -3.09 -18.62 -4.86
C ALA A 108 -2.63 -18.72 -6.33
N HIS A 109 -2.34 -17.61 -6.97
CA HIS A 109 -1.89 -17.56 -8.36
C HIS A 109 -0.37 -17.61 -8.52
N PHE A 110 0.41 -17.52 -7.42
CA PHE A 110 1.85 -17.75 -7.47
C PHE A 110 2.17 -19.23 -7.65
N GLY A 111 3.26 -19.52 -8.33
CA GLY A 111 3.76 -20.89 -8.52
C GLY A 111 4.19 -21.55 -7.20
N SER A 112 4.72 -20.75 -6.28
CA SER A 112 5.02 -21.15 -4.90
C SER A 112 5.10 -19.92 -3.97
N TRP A 113 5.08 -20.16 -2.65
CA TRP A 113 5.21 -19.10 -1.66
C TRP A 113 5.79 -19.60 -0.34
N ASP A 114 6.50 -18.71 0.35
CA ASP A 114 6.93 -18.84 1.73
C ASP A 114 6.17 -17.87 2.62
N PHE A 115 5.54 -18.37 3.69
CA PHE A 115 4.90 -17.56 4.71
C PHE A 115 5.66 -17.61 6.03
N ILE A 116 6.26 -16.48 6.42
CA ILE A 116 6.97 -16.30 7.69
C ILE A 116 5.96 -15.84 8.75
N ARG A 117 5.88 -16.59 9.84
CA ARG A 117 4.89 -16.40 10.91
C ARG A 117 5.39 -15.43 11.96
N GLY A 118 4.43 -14.76 12.61
CA GLY A 118 4.65 -14.07 13.89
C GLY A 118 4.42 -12.56 13.88
N GLN A 119 4.23 -11.95 12.72
CA GLN A 119 3.95 -10.51 12.64
C GLN A 119 2.63 -10.15 13.30
N GLU A 120 2.59 -8.95 13.88
CA GLU A 120 1.41 -8.33 14.45
C GLU A 120 0.58 -9.31 15.31
N LYS A 121 -0.69 -9.47 14.96
CA LYS A 121 -1.63 -10.38 15.64
C LYS A 121 -1.74 -11.75 14.97
N ASP A 122 -0.75 -12.16 14.18
CA ASP A 122 -0.74 -13.49 13.59
C ASP A 122 -1.00 -14.57 14.66
N ASN A 123 -1.99 -15.41 14.45
CA ASN A 123 -2.38 -16.50 15.36
C ASN A 123 -1.36 -17.67 15.32
N TRP A 124 -0.08 -17.34 15.49
CA TRP A 124 1.03 -18.32 15.44
C TRP A 124 1.19 -19.08 16.73
N VAL A 125 1.27 -18.37 17.85
CA VAL A 125 1.40 -18.97 19.19
C VAL A 125 0.02 -19.05 19.84
N SER A 126 -0.28 -20.20 20.48
CA SER A 126 -1.55 -20.38 21.18
C SER A 126 -1.70 -19.40 22.33
N ASN A 127 -2.77 -18.62 22.31
CA ASN A 127 -3.09 -17.61 23.32
C ASN A 127 -4.27 -18.06 24.18
N PHE A 128 -3.98 -18.37 25.46
CA PHE A 128 -5.01 -18.76 26.45
C PHE A 128 -5.44 -17.60 27.36
N GLY A 129 -5.06 -16.36 27.05
CA GLY A 129 -5.51 -15.18 27.78
C GLY A 129 -4.87 -14.97 29.16
N HIS A 130 -3.64 -15.48 29.39
CA HIS A 130 -3.00 -15.45 30.72
C HIS A 130 -1.93 -14.35 30.87
N LEU A 131 -1.66 -13.54 29.85
CA LEU A 131 -0.65 -12.50 29.96
C LEU A 131 -1.18 -11.28 30.74
N PRO A 132 -0.41 -10.74 31.69
CA PRO A 132 -0.78 -9.53 32.40
C PRO A 132 -0.78 -8.32 31.44
N GLU A 133 -1.60 -7.33 31.71
CA GLU A 133 -1.55 -6.03 31.03
C GLU A 133 -0.27 -5.29 31.40
N ARG A 134 0.24 -4.48 30.48
CA ARG A 134 1.38 -3.58 30.67
C ARG A 134 0.89 -2.14 30.50
N ASP A 135 1.51 -1.20 31.18
CA ASP A 135 1.20 0.23 30.99
C ASP A 135 1.82 0.71 29.67
N HIS A 136 0.98 1.24 28.78
CA HIS A 136 1.37 1.60 27.41
C HIS A 136 0.53 2.76 26.88
N TYR A 137 1.10 3.49 25.92
CA TYR A 137 0.35 4.27 24.95
C TYR A 137 0.09 3.39 23.70
N GLY A 138 -1.00 3.69 22.98
CA GLY A 138 -1.33 2.93 21.77
C GLY A 138 -1.82 1.51 22.07
N ALA A 139 -1.20 0.50 21.48
CA ALA A 139 -1.59 -0.91 21.62
C ALA A 139 -0.46 -1.79 22.14
N ASP A 140 -0.83 -2.87 22.87
CA ASP A 140 0.07 -3.92 23.36
C ASP A 140 -0.64 -5.28 23.31
N PRO A 141 -0.97 -5.82 22.11
CA PRO A 141 -1.76 -7.04 22.00
C PRO A 141 -1.04 -8.26 22.58
N ALA A 142 -1.75 -9.02 23.42
CA ALA A 142 -1.22 -10.25 24.03
C ALA A 142 -0.75 -11.28 22.97
N GLN A 143 -1.41 -11.35 21.81
CA GLN A 143 -1.01 -12.25 20.74
C GLN A 143 0.38 -11.92 20.20
N TYR A 144 0.65 -10.64 19.94
CA TYR A 144 1.97 -10.21 19.48
C TYR A 144 3.07 -10.50 20.52
N ARG A 145 2.79 -10.23 21.79
CA ARG A 145 3.73 -10.49 22.88
C ARG A 145 4.14 -11.95 22.95
N LEU A 146 3.19 -12.88 22.76
CA LEU A 146 3.47 -14.32 22.68
C LEU A 146 4.30 -14.69 21.45
N ASN A 147 3.99 -14.10 20.31
CA ASN A 147 4.75 -14.32 19.08
C ASN A 147 6.19 -13.85 19.25
N ARG A 148 6.38 -12.66 19.82
CA ARG A 148 7.67 -12.03 20.05
C ARG A 148 8.62 -12.86 20.92
N GLU A 149 8.09 -13.57 21.91
CA GLU A 149 8.90 -14.48 22.77
C GLU A 149 9.62 -15.57 21.96
N ARG A 150 9.17 -15.84 20.71
CA ARG A 150 9.77 -16.83 19.82
C ARG A 150 10.88 -16.27 18.92
N PHE A 151 11.02 -14.94 18.84
CA PHE A 151 12.00 -14.33 17.93
C PHE A 151 13.43 -14.52 18.46
N GLY A 152 13.68 -14.24 19.72
CA GLY A 152 14.99 -14.33 20.36
C GLY A 152 15.93 -13.23 19.89
N GLU A 153 16.58 -13.41 18.76
CA GLU A 153 17.51 -12.46 18.14
C GLU A 153 16.92 -11.83 16.87
N GLU A 154 17.47 -10.70 16.42
CA GLU A 154 17.04 -9.94 15.24
C GLU A 154 16.87 -10.83 14.00
N ALA A 155 17.85 -11.69 13.71
CA ALA A 155 17.81 -12.57 12.54
C ALA A 155 16.60 -13.53 12.52
N ASN A 156 15.90 -13.68 13.63
CA ASN A 156 14.71 -14.52 13.76
C ASN A 156 13.41 -13.72 13.78
N CYS A 157 13.47 -12.39 13.78
CA CYS A 157 12.30 -11.55 13.56
C CYS A 157 11.69 -11.81 12.17
N PRO A 158 10.38 -11.62 11.99
CA PRO A 158 9.71 -11.98 10.75
C PRO A 158 10.29 -11.30 9.49
N ALA A 159 10.42 -9.98 9.47
CA ALA A 159 10.94 -9.28 8.28
C ALA A 159 12.41 -9.63 7.96
N PRO A 160 13.37 -9.70 8.93
CA PRO A 160 14.69 -10.27 8.71
C PRO A 160 14.68 -11.67 8.09
N LYS A 161 13.78 -12.56 8.55
CA LYS A 161 13.62 -13.89 7.94
C LYS A 161 13.09 -13.80 6.51
N THR A 162 12.08 -12.97 6.26
CA THR A 162 11.51 -12.76 4.93
C THR A 162 12.57 -12.33 3.94
N LEU A 163 13.36 -11.31 4.28
CA LEU A 163 14.42 -10.80 3.41
C LEU A 163 15.58 -11.81 3.23
N ARG A 164 15.89 -12.60 4.26
CA ARG A 164 16.88 -13.69 4.16
C ARG A 164 16.37 -14.81 3.26
N HIS A 165 15.12 -15.29 3.43
CA HIS A 165 14.53 -16.29 2.57
C HIS A 165 14.49 -15.82 1.10
N ALA A 166 14.22 -14.53 0.88
CA ALA A 166 14.31 -13.95 -0.46
C ALA A 166 15.73 -14.02 -1.02
N ALA A 167 16.75 -13.68 -0.23
CA ALA A 167 18.16 -13.78 -0.64
C ALA A 167 18.56 -15.22 -0.96
N ASP A 168 18.18 -16.15 -0.10
CA ASP A 168 18.45 -17.59 -0.28
C ASP A 168 17.76 -18.11 -1.56
N TRP A 169 16.50 -17.73 -1.79
CA TRP A 169 15.75 -18.11 -2.98
C TRP A 169 16.38 -17.54 -4.28
N ILE A 170 16.82 -16.27 -4.26
CA ILE A 170 17.51 -15.66 -5.41
C ILE A 170 18.82 -16.41 -5.70
N GLU A 171 19.61 -16.76 -4.67
CA GLU A 171 20.86 -17.51 -4.83
C GLU A 171 20.61 -18.92 -5.39
N GLU A 172 19.57 -19.61 -4.92
CA GLU A 172 19.20 -20.95 -5.37
C GLU A 172 18.76 -20.97 -6.84
N HIS A 173 18.01 -19.94 -7.28
CA HIS A 173 17.42 -19.87 -8.62
C HIS A 173 18.15 -18.89 -9.56
N ARG A 174 19.40 -18.50 -9.25
CA ARG A 174 20.19 -17.53 -10.03
C ARG A 174 20.43 -17.97 -11.49
N ASP A 175 20.52 -19.27 -11.71
CA ASP A 175 20.82 -19.86 -13.02
C ASP A 175 19.54 -20.14 -13.85
N GLU A 176 18.35 -19.94 -13.28
CA GLU A 176 17.07 -20.03 -13.99
C GLU A 176 16.82 -18.79 -14.86
N GLU A 177 16.17 -18.98 -16.01
CA GLU A 177 16.09 -17.91 -17.02
C GLU A 177 15.01 -16.87 -16.74
N ASP A 178 13.76 -17.33 -16.49
CA ASP A 178 12.60 -16.46 -16.40
C ASP A 178 11.82 -16.70 -15.12
N TRP A 179 11.82 -15.71 -14.23
CA TRP A 179 11.03 -15.77 -13.01
C TRP A 179 10.64 -14.38 -12.46
N PHE A 180 9.65 -14.38 -11.61
CA PHE A 180 9.16 -13.24 -10.86
C PHE A 180 9.16 -13.55 -9.36
N LEU A 181 9.78 -12.69 -8.56
CA LEU A 181 9.81 -12.76 -7.12
C LEU A 181 9.14 -11.53 -6.50
N LEU A 182 8.09 -11.75 -5.71
CA LEU A 182 7.53 -10.74 -4.81
C LEU A 182 8.05 -10.99 -3.40
N VAL A 183 8.81 -10.04 -2.86
CA VAL A 183 9.24 -10.01 -1.47
C VAL A 183 8.38 -8.98 -0.75
N ASP A 184 7.39 -9.44 -0.01
CA ASP A 184 6.43 -8.59 0.69
C ASP A 184 6.75 -8.63 2.19
N SER A 185 7.58 -7.65 2.62
CA SER A 185 8.02 -7.48 4.00
C SER A 185 7.05 -6.61 4.77
N PHE A 186 6.59 -7.08 5.93
CA PHE A 186 5.68 -6.33 6.77
C PHE A 186 6.35 -5.10 7.42
N ASP A 187 7.64 -5.16 7.77
CA ASP A 187 8.33 -4.00 8.30
C ASP A 187 8.63 -2.98 7.16
N PRO A 188 8.57 -1.65 7.50
CA PRO A 188 8.49 -1.03 8.82
C PRO A 188 7.06 -0.70 9.35
N HIS A 189 6.05 -1.51 9.05
CA HIS A 189 4.72 -1.41 9.66
C HIS A 189 4.81 -1.53 11.20
N GLU A 190 3.85 -0.97 11.93
CA GLU A 190 3.73 -1.22 13.38
C GLU A 190 3.44 -2.72 13.66
N PRO A 191 3.94 -3.28 14.76
CA PRO A 191 4.62 -2.66 15.89
C PRO A 191 6.07 -2.28 15.60
N PHE A 192 6.51 -1.10 16.05
CA PHE A 192 7.89 -0.64 15.88
C PHE A 192 8.82 -1.30 16.90
N ASP A 193 9.00 -2.60 16.74
CA ASP A 193 9.75 -3.43 17.68
C ASP A 193 11.05 -3.93 17.05
N CYS A 194 12.09 -3.10 17.17
CA CYS A 194 13.42 -3.38 16.70
C CYS A 194 14.33 -3.66 17.91
N PRO A 195 14.84 -4.89 18.10
CA PRO A 195 15.52 -5.28 19.33
C PRO A 195 16.82 -4.51 19.63
N ASP A 196 17.65 -4.29 18.63
CA ASP A 196 19.04 -3.87 18.83
C ASP A 196 19.40 -2.52 18.18
N ASP A 197 18.57 -1.97 17.31
CA ASP A 197 18.92 -0.79 16.49
C ASP A 197 18.62 0.55 17.18
N LEU A 198 17.98 0.55 18.34
CA LEU A 198 17.72 1.80 19.07
C LEU A 198 19.00 2.52 19.50
N ASP A 199 20.11 1.79 19.65
CA ASP A 199 21.42 2.39 19.91
C ASP A 199 21.87 3.35 18.79
N GLU A 200 21.37 3.19 17.57
CA GLU A 200 21.61 4.11 16.45
C GLU A 200 20.78 5.40 16.56
N TYR A 201 19.64 5.34 17.27
CA TYR A 201 18.70 6.44 17.49
C TYR A 201 18.39 6.63 18.97
N PRO A 202 19.41 6.93 19.80
CA PRO A 202 19.23 7.01 21.23
C PRO A 202 18.27 8.13 21.62
N ASP A 203 17.44 7.88 22.61
CA ASP A 203 16.61 8.88 23.27
C ASP A 203 16.67 8.73 24.80
N SER A 204 16.00 9.62 25.51
CA SER A 204 15.90 9.63 26.98
C SER A 204 14.49 9.29 27.46
N TYR A 205 13.70 8.65 26.61
CA TYR A 205 12.32 8.30 26.93
C TYR A 205 12.25 7.17 27.97
N GLU A 206 11.59 7.43 29.11
CA GLU A 206 11.45 6.51 30.24
C GLU A 206 10.00 6.30 30.70
N ASP A 207 9.01 6.85 29.97
CA ASP A 207 7.58 6.74 30.32
C ASP A 207 7.00 5.39 29.82
N LYS A 208 5.69 5.32 29.65
CA LYS A 208 4.95 4.12 29.24
C LYS A 208 5.45 3.57 27.92
N LEU A 209 5.36 2.26 27.75
CA LEU A 209 5.68 1.61 26.49
C LEU A 209 4.90 2.22 25.32
N TYR A 210 5.59 2.60 24.24
CA TYR A 210 4.97 3.14 23.02
C TYR A 210 5.70 2.69 21.76
N TYR A 211 5.39 1.50 21.31
CA TYR A 211 5.95 0.90 20.09
C TYR A 211 4.89 0.55 19.05
N TRP A 212 3.62 0.68 19.40
CA TRP A 212 2.50 0.39 18.53
C TRP A 212 1.44 1.51 18.61
N PRO A 213 1.63 2.60 17.83
CA PRO A 213 0.69 3.71 17.82
C PRO A 213 -0.73 3.25 17.47
N SER A 214 -1.72 3.78 18.20
CA SER A 214 -3.12 3.65 17.81
C SER A 214 -3.42 4.53 16.61
N TYR A 215 -4.41 4.15 15.82
CA TYR A 215 -4.97 4.97 14.75
C TYR A 215 -5.84 6.07 15.39
N SER A 216 -5.22 7.18 15.72
CA SER A 216 -5.79 8.22 16.58
C SER A 216 -5.19 9.60 16.31
N PRO A 217 -5.82 10.69 16.81
CA PRO A 217 -5.15 11.95 16.94
C PRO A 217 -3.84 11.83 17.73
N ALA A 218 -2.84 12.62 17.39
CA ALA A 218 -1.51 12.56 18.00
C ALA A 218 -1.52 13.00 19.47
N ASP A 219 -2.49 13.83 19.89
CA ASP A 219 -2.64 14.33 21.27
C ASP A 219 -3.03 13.25 22.31
N GLN A 220 -3.23 12.01 21.89
CA GLN A 220 -3.45 10.88 22.80
C GLN A 220 -2.17 10.35 23.45
N ALA A 221 -1.01 10.84 23.04
CA ALA A 221 0.28 10.57 23.66
C ALA A 221 1.08 11.89 23.80
N PRO A 222 1.96 12.03 24.80
CA PRO A 222 2.82 13.20 24.92
C PRO A 222 3.83 13.26 23.77
N GLU A 223 4.32 14.47 23.42
CA GLU A 223 5.25 14.67 22.31
C GLU A 223 6.53 13.84 22.45
N GLU A 224 7.01 13.65 23.70
CA GLU A 224 8.19 12.83 23.94
C GLU A 224 7.95 11.36 23.56
N ALA A 225 6.74 10.84 23.77
CA ALA A 225 6.37 9.50 23.35
C ALA A 225 6.25 9.39 21.81
N ILE A 226 5.72 10.42 21.15
CA ILE A 226 5.66 10.48 19.68
C ILE A 226 7.08 10.51 19.09
N GLU A 227 7.98 11.32 19.66
CA GLU A 227 9.38 11.36 19.23
C GLU A 227 10.08 10.02 19.45
N HIS A 228 9.81 9.33 20.58
CA HIS A 228 10.26 7.95 20.79
C HIS A 228 9.75 7.00 19.71
N ALA A 229 8.46 7.06 19.37
CA ALA A 229 7.88 6.24 18.30
C ALA A 229 8.55 6.51 16.93
N ARG A 230 8.87 7.78 16.60
CA ARG A 230 9.63 8.17 15.39
C ARG A 230 11.01 7.50 15.34
N ARG A 231 11.72 7.44 16.47
CA ARG A 231 13.04 6.80 16.57
C ARG A 231 12.95 5.30 16.44
N ARG A 232 11.95 4.68 17.05
CA ARG A 232 11.67 3.25 16.87
C ARG A 232 11.33 2.90 15.43
N TYR A 233 10.51 3.72 14.77
CA TYR A 233 10.21 3.56 13.36
C TYR A 233 11.49 3.69 12.50
N ALA A 234 12.34 4.67 12.76
CA ALA A 234 13.62 4.84 12.06
C ALA A 234 14.54 3.63 12.25
N ALA A 235 14.60 3.07 13.46
CA ALA A 235 15.37 1.87 13.75
C ALA A 235 14.83 0.65 12.96
N LEU A 236 13.51 0.53 12.85
CA LEU A 236 12.88 -0.53 12.07
C LEU A 236 13.17 -0.39 10.57
N VAL A 237 13.15 0.84 10.04
CA VAL A 237 13.57 1.13 8.65
C VAL A 237 15.04 0.74 8.43
N THR A 238 15.93 1.07 9.37
CA THR A 238 17.36 0.71 9.31
C THR A 238 17.58 -0.81 9.38
N MET A 239 16.81 -1.51 10.22
CA MET A 239 16.85 -2.98 10.28
C MET A 239 16.41 -3.58 8.94
N SER A 240 15.29 -3.12 8.36
CA SER A 240 14.79 -3.58 7.07
C SER A 240 15.81 -3.32 5.94
N ASP A 241 16.47 -2.17 5.95
CA ASP A 241 17.56 -1.83 5.02
C ASP A 241 18.74 -2.82 5.12
N ARG A 242 19.15 -3.15 6.34
CA ARG A 242 20.26 -4.10 6.60
C ARG A 242 19.98 -5.46 5.98
N TRP A 243 18.77 -5.98 6.15
CA TRP A 243 18.39 -7.28 5.65
C TRP A 243 18.08 -7.27 4.14
N LEU A 244 17.55 -6.17 3.60
CA LEU A 244 17.49 -5.95 2.14
C LEU A 244 18.89 -6.07 1.51
N GLY A 245 19.92 -5.54 2.20
CA GLY A 245 21.30 -5.63 1.76
C GLY A 245 21.75 -7.05 1.44
N LYS A 246 21.23 -8.07 2.13
CA LYS A 246 21.57 -9.48 1.85
C LYS A 246 21.11 -9.94 0.47
N ALA A 247 19.91 -9.55 0.07
CA ALA A 247 19.41 -9.84 -1.28
C ALA A 247 20.20 -9.08 -2.35
N LEU A 248 20.52 -7.81 -2.09
CA LEU A 248 21.35 -7.02 -3.01
C LEU A 248 22.78 -7.57 -3.13
N ASP A 249 23.34 -8.11 -2.05
CA ASP A 249 24.66 -8.76 -2.07
C ASP A 249 24.67 -10.01 -2.98
N VAL A 250 23.57 -10.77 -3.02
CA VAL A 250 23.43 -11.91 -3.95
C VAL A 250 23.40 -11.42 -5.41
N LEU A 251 22.66 -10.34 -5.69
CA LEU A 251 22.62 -9.74 -7.03
C LEU A 251 24.01 -9.27 -7.48
N ASP A 252 24.78 -8.62 -6.58
CA ASP A 252 26.15 -8.19 -6.86
C ASP A 252 27.10 -9.39 -7.04
N LYS A 253 26.99 -10.41 -6.19
CA LYS A 253 27.88 -11.60 -6.20
C LYS A 253 27.81 -12.39 -7.50
N TYR A 254 26.63 -12.46 -8.11
CA TYR A 254 26.36 -13.28 -9.29
C TYR A 254 26.07 -12.47 -10.56
N ASP A 255 26.33 -11.16 -10.55
CA ASP A 255 26.11 -10.23 -11.68
C ASP A 255 24.66 -10.28 -12.23
N LEU A 256 23.65 -10.54 -11.35
CA LEU A 256 22.26 -10.70 -11.77
C LEU A 256 21.61 -9.42 -12.25
N TRP A 257 22.21 -8.26 -12.06
CA TRP A 257 21.74 -6.97 -12.56
C TRP A 257 21.63 -6.89 -14.09
N GLU A 258 22.37 -7.73 -14.81
CA GLU A 258 22.40 -7.73 -16.27
C GLU A 258 21.08 -8.23 -16.90
N ASP A 259 20.27 -9.02 -16.17
CA ASP A 259 19.02 -9.60 -16.67
C ASP A 259 17.83 -9.48 -15.71
N THR A 260 18.01 -8.80 -14.57
CA THR A 260 17.02 -8.67 -13.51
C THR A 260 16.55 -7.23 -13.33
N MET A 261 15.24 -6.99 -13.50
CA MET A 261 14.60 -5.75 -13.08
C MET A 261 14.33 -5.81 -11.58
N VAL A 262 14.82 -4.81 -10.83
CA VAL A 262 14.61 -4.73 -9.37
C VAL A 262 13.81 -3.48 -9.04
N ILE A 263 12.72 -3.67 -8.32
CA ILE A 263 11.81 -2.61 -7.89
C ILE A 263 11.76 -2.59 -6.37
N LEU A 264 11.92 -1.42 -5.75
CA LEU A 264 11.63 -1.20 -4.34
C LEU A 264 10.53 -0.16 -4.23
N THR A 265 9.47 -0.50 -3.48
CA THR A 265 8.33 0.37 -3.20
C THR A 265 7.66 -0.01 -1.89
N THR A 266 6.55 0.63 -1.59
CA THR A 266 5.67 0.34 -0.46
C THR A 266 4.20 0.30 -0.93
N ASP A 267 3.34 -0.22 -0.10
CA ASP A 267 1.89 -0.17 -0.30
C ASP A 267 1.31 1.21 0.07
N HIS A 268 1.80 1.85 1.13
CA HIS A 268 1.51 3.22 1.55
C HIS A 268 2.57 3.67 2.58
N GLY A 269 2.54 4.95 2.95
CA GLY A 269 3.35 5.47 4.04
C GLY A 269 2.67 5.39 5.41
N TYR A 270 3.14 6.20 6.36
CA TYR A 270 2.69 6.23 7.74
C TYR A 270 2.86 7.62 8.34
N MET A 271 1.94 8.07 9.20
CA MET A 271 2.02 9.34 9.92
C MET A 271 2.53 9.13 11.34
N LEU A 272 3.44 9.97 11.75
CA LEU A 272 4.10 9.93 13.05
C LEU A 272 3.99 11.28 13.76
N GLY A 273 2.77 11.83 13.80
CA GLY A 273 2.44 13.11 14.42
C GLY A 273 2.20 14.25 13.44
N GLU A 274 2.51 14.08 12.15
CA GLU A 274 2.24 15.10 11.14
C GLU A 274 0.73 15.39 11.07
N HIS A 275 0.36 16.63 10.82
CA HIS A 275 -1.02 17.14 10.81
C HIS A 275 -1.82 16.84 12.09
N GLY A 276 -1.14 16.48 13.19
CA GLY A 276 -1.78 16.07 14.44
C GLY A 276 -2.37 14.64 14.42
N PHE A 277 -1.86 13.75 13.56
CA PHE A 277 -2.33 12.38 13.42
C PHE A 277 -1.23 11.35 13.61
N MET A 278 -1.62 10.16 14.10
CA MET A 278 -0.77 8.98 14.19
C MET A 278 -1.33 7.87 13.28
N ALA A 279 -0.42 7.05 12.73
CA ALA A 279 -0.75 5.87 11.92
C ALA A 279 -1.31 6.20 10.52
N LYS A 280 -2.42 5.57 10.14
CA LYS A 280 -3.02 5.59 8.80
C LYS A 280 -4.52 5.28 8.87
N ASN A 281 -5.23 5.33 7.78
CA ASN A 281 -6.61 4.85 7.57
C ASN A 281 -7.74 5.76 8.05
N TYR A 282 -7.52 6.81 8.83
CA TYR A 282 -8.62 7.61 9.37
C TYR A 282 -8.48 9.13 9.11
N MET A 283 -7.27 9.61 8.84
CA MET A 283 -7.00 10.99 8.47
C MET A 283 -7.31 11.25 6.99
N PRO A 284 -7.37 12.50 6.55
CA PRO A 284 -7.34 12.85 5.12
C PRO A 284 -6.11 12.27 4.42
N CYS A 285 -6.18 12.13 3.09
CA CYS A 285 -5.19 11.40 2.31
C CYS A 285 -3.90 12.22 2.04
N TYR A 286 -3.24 12.66 3.10
CA TYR A 286 -1.99 13.43 3.04
C TYR A 286 -0.83 12.66 2.41
N ASN A 287 0.13 13.40 1.89
CA ASN A 287 1.30 12.88 1.19
C ASN A 287 2.19 11.95 2.03
N GLU A 288 2.19 12.08 3.36
CA GLU A 288 2.92 11.16 4.25
C GLU A 288 2.49 9.71 4.08
N VAL A 289 1.23 9.48 3.73
CA VAL A 289 0.66 8.14 3.51
C VAL A 289 0.57 7.79 2.03
N TYR A 290 0.23 8.77 1.17
CA TYR A 290 -0.16 8.48 -0.23
C TYR A 290 0.92 8.78 -1.27
N HIS A 291 1.89 9.65 -0.99
CA HIS A 291 3.04 9.93 -1.86
C HIS A 291 4.22 9.06 -1.45
N ILE A 292 4.37 7.91 -2.11
CA ILE A 292 5.20 6.79 -1.69
C ILE A 292 6.53 6.72 -2.46
N PRO A 293 7.56 6.06 -1.90
CA PRO A 293 8.82 5.84 -2.60
C PRO A 293 8.68 4.79 -3.69
N MET A 294 9.41 4.96 -4.81
CA MET A 294 9.64 3.93 -5.80
C MET A 294 11.01 4.10 -6.46
N MET A 295 11.74 3.00 -6.58
CA MET A 295 13.03 2.90 -7.26
C MET A 295 13.00 1.71 -8.20
N ILE A 296 13.41 1.89 -9.45
CA ILE A 296 13.48 0.81 -10.44
C ILE A 296 14.89 0.76 -11.03
N ALA A 297 15.61 -0.33 -10.78
CA ALA A 297 16.81 -0.68 -11.51
C ALA A 297 16.42 -1.57 -12.70
N LEU A 298 16.71 -1.11 -13.91
CA LEU A 298 16.37 -1.83 -15.14
C LEU A 298 17.65 -2.26 -15.86
N PRO A 299 17.78 -3.53 -16.29
CA PRO A 299 18.94 -4.00 -17.06
C PRO A 299 19.26 -3.10 -18.25
N GLY A 300 20.55 -2.81 -18.42
CA GLY A 300 21.04 -2.00 -19.54
C GLY A 300 20.82 -0.49 -19.42
N LEU A 301 20.19 0.00 -18.35
CA LEU A 301 20.04 1.45 -18.10
C LEU A 301 21.01 1.95 -17.03
N ALA A 302 21.47 3.18 -17.21
CA ALA A 302 22.28 3.86 -16.19
C ALA A 302 21.42 4.18 -14.97
N GLY A 303 21.91 3.83 -13.78
CA GLY A 303 21.29 4.21 -12.52
C GLY A 303 21.59 5.67 -12.11
N GLY A 304 21.09 6.05 -10.93
CA GLY A 304 21.27 7.38 -10.36
C GLY A 304 20.47 8.48 -11.07
N THR A 305 19.41 8.10 -11.79
CA THR A 305 18.50 9.03 -12.49
C THR A 305 17.25 9.31 -11.68
N ARG A 306 16.50 10.35 -12.05
CA ARG A 306 15.22 10.71 -11.43
C ARG A 306 14.13 10.88 -12.49
N CYS A 307 12.91 10.48 -12.12
CA CYS A 307 11.72 10.64 -12.93
C CYS A 307 10.66 11.41 -12.14
N SER A 308 10.27 12.58 -12.65
CA SER A 308 9.24 13.44 -12.04
C SER A 308 7.82 13.15 -12.53
N ALA A 309 7.65 12.24 -13.47
CA ALA A 309 6.34 11.88 -14.00
C ALA A 309 5.44 11.29 -12.92
N LEU A 310 4.14 11.59 -13.01
CA LEU A 310 3.13 10.97 -12.16
C LEU A 310 2.98 9.49 -12.50
N THR A 311 3.17 8.64 -11.49
CA THR A 311 3.07 7.19 -11.55
C THR A 311 2.30 6.65 -10.35
N GLN A 312 1.84 5.42 -10.42
CA GLN A 312 1.00 4.82 -9.39
C GLN A 312 1.28 3.32 -9.25
N ASN A 313 1.00 2.72 -8.10
CA ASN A 313 1.24 1.28 -7.87
C ASN A 313 0.50 0.37 -8.87
N ILE A 314 -0.62 0.80 -9.45
CA ILE A 314 -1.29 0.10 -10.57
C ILE A 314 -0.41 -0.05 -11.82
N ASP A 315 0.67 0.72 -11.94
CA ASP A 315 1.60 0.67 -13.08
C ASP A 315 2.58 -0.50 -13.00
N LEU A 316 2.71 -1.13 -11.84
CA LEU A 316 3.69 -2.20 -11.64
C LEU A 316 3.34 -3.45 -12.46
N MET A 317 2.07 -3.89 -12.43
CA MET A 317 1.64 -5.02 -13.25
C MET A 317 1.94 -4.83 -14.75
N PRO A 318 1.46 -3.77 -15.43
CA PRO A 318 1.76 -3.59 -16.84
C PRO A 318 3.25 -3.37 -17.13
N THR A 319 4.03 -2.83 -16.19
CA THR A 319 5.48 -2.68 -16.34
C THR A 319 6.19 -4.03 -16.32
N VAL A 320 5.84 -4.91 -15.39
CA VAL A 320 6.41 -6.27 -15.32
C VAL A 320 6.00 -7.09 -16.52
N LEU A 321 4.74 -7.04 -16.93
CA LEU A 321 4.27 -7.74 -18.14
C LEU A 321 5.04 -7.28 -19.38
N ASP A 322 5.17 -5.97 -19.59
CA ASP A 322 5.91 -5.37 -20.72
C ASP A 322 7.40 -5.75 -20.68
N PHE A 323 8.01 -5.78 -19.50
CA PHE A 323 9.41 -6.24 -19.35
C PHE A 323 9.60 -7.68 -19.80
N HIS A 324 8.64 -8.54 -19.52
CA HIS A 324 8.63 -9.94 -19.96
C HIS A 324 8.03 -10.14 -21.38
N GLY A 325 7.75 -9.08 -22.12
CA GLY A 325 7.24 -9.12 -23.48
C GLY A 325 5.77 -9.58 -23.60
N ILE A 326 5.00 -9.49 -22.52
CA ILE A 326 3.58 -9.86 -22.46
C ILE A 326 2.73 -8.61 -22.68
N GLY A 327 1.87 -8.64 -23.69
CA GLY A 327 0.96 -7.53 -23.98
C GLY A 327 -0.16 -7.41 -22.98
N VAL A 328 -0.42 -6.20 -22.47
CA VAL A 328 -1.56 -5.94 -21.55
C VAL A 328 -2.92 -6.24 -22.17
N SER A 329 -3.02 -6.30 -23.51
CA SER A 329 -4.23 -6.71 -24.24
C SER A 329 -4.60 -8.18 -24.05
N GLU A 330 -3.73 -8.99 -23.46
CA GLU A 330 -3.99 -10.39 -23.12
C GLU A 330 -4.76 -10.54 -21.79
N CYS A 331 -4.82 -9.47 -20.98
CA CYS A 331 -5.71 -9.42 -19.82
C CYS A 331 -7.17 -9.39 -20.30
N TRP A 332 -8.05 -10.09 -19.61
CA TRP A 332 -9.46 -10.19 -20.02
C TRP A 332 -10.32 -8.94 -19.69
N HIS A 333 -9.73 -7.95 -19.05
CA HIS A 333 -10.33 -6.62 -18.86
C HIS A 333 -9.24 -5.53 -19.00
N PRO A 334 -9.60 -4.29 -19.32
CA PRO A 334 -8.67 -3.18 -19.42
C PRO A 334 -7.96 -2.91 -18.09
N LEU A 335 -6.67 -2.61 -18.13
CA LEU A 335 -5.91 -2.14 -16.97
C LEU A 335 -6.00 -0.60 -16.85
N HIS A 336 -6.00 -0.08 -15.66
CA HIS A 336 -5.87 1.36 -15.38
C HIS A 336 -4.39 1.80 -15.41
N GLY A 337 -3.50 0.90 -15.01
CA GLY A 337 -2.06 1.11 -15.01
C GLY A 337 -1.47 1.24 -16.42
N ARG A 338 -0.27 1.79 -16.47
CA ARG A 338 0.54 2.00 -17.68
C ARG A 338 1.95 1.46 -17.48
N SER A 339 2.54 0.84 -18.51
CA SER A 339 3.95 0.46 -18.44
C SER A 339 4.83 1.69 -18.25
N LEU A 340 5.77 1.59 -17.31
CA LEU A 340 6.77 2.61 -17.01
C LEU A 340 8.05 2.46 -17.85
N LEU A 341 8.19 1.38 -18.63
CA LEU A 341 9.37 1.18 -19.47
C LEU A 341 9.63 2.34 -20.46
N PRO A 342 8.60 2.95 -21.10
CA PRO A 342 8.82 4.11 -21.94
C PRO A 342 9.37 5.34 -21.20
N LEU A 343 9.01 5.54 -19.90
CA LEU A 343 9.61 6.60 -19.07
C LEU A 343 11.07 6.27 -18.75
N LEU A 344 11.34 5.03 -18.32
CA LEU A 344 12.68 4.57 -17.98
C LEU A 344 13.65 4.65 -19.14
N ARG A 345 13.19 4.39 -20.36
CA ARG A 345 13.97 4.47 -21.62
C ARG A 345 14.07 5.88 -22.19
N GLY A 346 13.41 6.88 -21.58
CA GLY A 346 13.37 8.24 -22.10
C GLY A 346 12.56 8.42 -23.39
N GLU A 347 11.67 7.48 -23.71
CA GLU A 347 10.81 7.51 -24.89
C GLU A 347 9.57 8.39 -24.68
N LYS A 348 9.19 8.60 -23.40
CA LYS A 348 8.08 9.46 -22.96
C LYS A 348 8.48 10.27 -21.76
N GLU A 349 7.89 11.45 -21.61
CA GLU A 349 8.05 12.32 -20.45
C GLU A 349 6.94 12.09 -19.40
N ALA A 350 5.77 11.56 -19.80
CA ALA A 350 4.64 11.28 -18.92
C ALA A 350 3.82 10.09 -19.43
N VAL A 351 3.14 9.41 -18.51
CA VAL A 351 2.17 8.34 -18.81
C VAL A 351 0.73 8.76 -18.47
N ARG A 352 0.57 9.80 -17.65
CA ARG A 352 -0.72 10.38 -17.27
C ARG A 352 -0.59 11.84 -16.84
N GLU A 353 -1.72 12.56 -16.84
CA GLU A 353 -1.83 13.97 -16.41
C GLU A 353 -2.22 14.11 -14.94
N ALA A 354 -2.84 13.08 -14.36
CA ALA A 354 -3.25 13.06 -12.97
C ALA A 354 -3.36 11.63 -12.45
N VAL A 355 -3.28 11.49 -11.13
CA VAL A 355 -3.60 10.28 -10.37
C VAL A 355 -4.80 10.54 -9.48
N ILE A 356 -5.63 9.51 -9.26
CA ILE A 356 -6.67 9.53 -8.23
C ILE A 356 -6.36 8.43 -7.21
N TYR A 357 -6.61 8.72 -5.95
CA TYR A 357 -6.30 7.83 -4.84
C TYR A 357 -7.24 8.03 -3.67
N GLY A 358 -7.31 7.03 -2.80
CA GLY A 358 -8.13 7.10 -1.62
C GLY A 358 -8.39 5.76 -0.95
N MET A 359 -9.39 5.79 -0.09
CA MET A 359 -9.96 4.61 0.56
C MET A 359 -11.44 4.50 0.20
N TYR A 360 -11.94 3.28 0.09
CA TYR A 360 -13.35 3.04 -0.17
C TYR A 360 -14.25 3.79 0.83
N GLY A 361 -15.22 4.51 0.30
CA GLY A 361 -16.21 5.26 1.09
C GLY A 361 -15.70 6.57 1.69
N ARG A 362 -14.44 6.94 1.48
CA ARG A 362 -13.87 8.20 1.97
C ARG A 362 -13.76 9.24 0.85
N GLN A 363 -12.92 10.25 1.05
CA GLN A 363 -12.59 11.22 0.01
C GLN A 363 -12.03 10.51 -1.22
N VAL A 364 -12.33 11.03 -2.40
CA VAL A 364 -11.61 10.72 -3.63
C VAL A 364 -10.69 11.87 -3.95
N ASN A 365 -9.41 11.58 -4.02
CA ASN A 365 -8.38 12.60 -4.11
C ASN A 365 -7.75 12.58 -5.50
N LEU A 366 -7.29 13.76 -5.93
CA LEU A 366 -6.58 13.93 -7.19
C LEU A 366 -5.24 14.63 -6.94
N CYS A 367 -4.18 14.18 -7.61
CA CYS A 367 -2.95 14.93 -7.78
C CYS A 367 -2.63 15.07 -9.27
N ASP A 368 -2.29 16.28 -9.71
CA ASP A 368 -1.86 16.55 -11.10
C ASP A 368 -0.37 16.94 -11.20
N GLY A 369 0.38 16.69 -10.13
CA GLY A 369 1.79 17.00 -10.00
C GLY A 369 2.06 18.34 -9.31
N ARG A 370 1.19 19.30 -9.43
CA ARG A 370 1.27 20.58 -8.73
C ARG A 370 0.22 20.72 -7.63
N TYR A 371 -1.03 20.36 -7.94
CA TYR A 371 -2.13 20.49 -6.99
C TYR A 371 -2.58 19.14 -6.47
N THR A 372 -2.92 19.07 -5.19
CA THR A 372 -3.71 17.98 -4.63
C THR A 372 -5.08 18.50 -4.20
N TYR A 373 -6.13 17.77 -4.61
CA TYR A 373 -7.51 18.11 -4.30
C TYR A 373 -8.20 16.92 -3.64
N PHE A 374 -8.72 17.13 -2.44
CA PHE A 374 -9.41 16.13 -1.64
C PHE A 374 -10.91 16.40 -1.72
N ARG A 375 -11.63 15.56 -2.47
CA ARG A 375 -13.08 15.72 -2.65
C ARG A 375 -13.83 14.83 -1.68
N SER A 376 -14.60 15.45 -0.80
CA SER A 376 -15.39 14.79 0.24
C SER A 376 -16.77 14.36 -0.24
N PRO A 377 -17.39 13.35 0.41
CA PRO A 377 -18.82 13.09 0.26
C PRO A 377 -19.64 14.32 0.64
N VAL A 378 -20.72 14.59 -0.12
CA VAL A 378 -21.57 15.76 0.11
C VAL A 378 -22.69 15.51 1.13
N ARG A 379 -22.89 14.25 1.55
CA ARG A 379 -23.93 13.86 2.49
C ARG A 379 -23.32 13.22 3.73
N GLU A 380 -23.87 13.54 4.90
CA GLU A 380 -23.44 13.00 6.19
C GLU A 380 -23.60 11.47 6.29
N ASP A 381 -24.62 10.92 5.61
CA ASP A 381 -24.88 9.47 5.56
C ASP A 381 -23.97 8.75 4.54
N ASN A 382 -23.11 9.49 3.86
CA ASN A 382 -22.20 8.99 2.82
C ASN A 382 -22.89 8.19 1.71
N SER A 383 -24.16 8.49 1.44
CA SER A 383 -24.96 7.80 0.40
C SER A 383 -25.04 8.63 -0.90
N PRO A 384 -25.22 7.97 -2.06
CA PRO A 384 -25.21 6.53 -2.27
C PRO A 384 -23.78 5.96 -2.32
N LEU A 385 -23.57 4.83 -1.65
CA LEU A 385 -22.32 4.09 -1.70
C LEU A 385 -22.63 2.59 -1.66
N ASN A 386 -22.11 1.84 -2.63
CA ASN A 386 -22.27 0.40 -2.72
C ASN A 386 -20.90 -0.28 -2.78
N LEU A 387 -20.82 -1.44 -2.14
CA LEU A 387 -19.68 -2.35 -2.27
C LEU A 387 -20.04 -3.41 -3.32
N TYR A 388 -19.09 -3.68 -4.24
CA TYR A 388 -19.24 -4.68 -5.30
C TYR A 388 -18.25 -5.81 -5.09
N THR A 389 -18.75 -7.03 -4.85
CA THR A 389 -17.90 -8.19 -4.59
C THR A 389 -18.57 -9.50 -5.05
N ALA A 390 -17.77 -10.43 -5.57
CA ALA A 390 -18.20 -11.80 -5.81
C ALA A 390 -17.83 -12.74 -4.65
N MET A 391 -17.03 -12.24 -3.68
CA MET A 391 -16.54 -13.02 -2.55
C MET A 391 -17.35 -12.69 -1.27
N PRO A 392 -17.77 -13.69 -0.48
CA PRO A 392 -18.60 -13.47 0.69
C PRO A 392 -17.81 -13.04 1.93
N SER A 393 -16.64 -12.45 1.76
CA SER A 393 -15.76 -12.03 2.86
C SER A 393 -15.17 -10.65 2.63
N THR A 394 -14.77 -10.03 3.72
CA THR A 394 -14.08 -8.76 3.80
C THR A 394 -13.18 -8.78 5.03
N ILE A 395 -12.49 -7.68 5.37
CA ILE A 395 -11.57 -7.64 6.51
C ILE A 395 -12.19 -8.28 7.77
N TRP A 396 -11.59 -9.38 8.23
CA TRP A 396 -11.91 -10.12 9.46
C TRP A 396 -13.29 -10.81 9.52
N ALA A 397 -14.13 -10.76 8.49
CA ALA A 397 -15.50 -11.24 8.58
C ALA A 397 -16.07 -11.79 7.26
N TYR A 398 -17.09 -12.63 7.38
CA TYR A 398 -17.98 -12.97 6.28
C TYR A 398 -19.13 -11.95 6.20
N TRP A 399 -19.70 -11.78 5.02
CA TRP A 399 -20.97 -11.08 4.81
C TRP A 399 -22.13 -11.99 5.26
N ASP A 400 -22.47 -11.92 6.52
CA ASP A 400 -23.51 -12.74 7.15
C ASP A 400 -24.48 -11.85 7.97
N ARG A 401 -25.38 -12.49 8.73
CA ARG A 401 -26.39 -11.81 9.54
C ARG A 401 -25.82 -10.87 10.60
N ASP A 402 -24.63 -11.13 11.08
CA ASP A 402 -24.01 -10.28 12.10
C ASP A 402 -23.47 -8.99 11.49
N HIS A 403 -23.17 -8.99 10.17
CA HIS A 403 -22.55 -7.90 9.45
C HIS A 403 -23.50 -7.15 8.49
N VAL A 404 -24.67 -7.75 8.15
CA VAL A 404 -25.68 -7.14 7.29
C VAL A 404 -26.97 -6.96 8.05
N THR A 405 -27.57 -5.77 7.99
CA THR A 405 -28.82 -5.44 8.72
C THR A 405 -30.07 -5.85 7.97
N ASP A 406 -30.06 -5.81 6.64
CA ASP A 406 -31.16 -6.21 5.77
C ASP A 406 -30.62 -6.88 4.50
N GLU A 407 -30.66 -8.20 4.47
CA GLU A 407 -30.18 -9.01 3.35
C GLU A 407 -31.01 -8.78 2.06
N LYS A 408 -32.22 -8.25 2.16
CA LYS A 408 -33.07 -8.00 0.99
C LYS A 408 -32.61 -6.81 0.16
N GLU A 409 -31.81 -5.94 0.74
CA GLU A 409 -31.21 -4.81 0.03
C GLU A 409 -29.96 -5.21 -0.78
N ILE A 410 -29.48 -6.45 -0.62
CA ILE A 410 -28.36 -6.98 -1.40
C ILE A 410 -28.88 -7.46 -2.75
N GLU A 411 -28.38 -6.88 -3.81
CA GLU A 411 -28.66 -7.26 -5.17
C GLU A 411 -27.54 -8.15 -5.74
N ALA A 412 -27.88 -9.14 -6.55
CA ALA A 412 -26.92 -9.92 -7.33
C ALA A 412 -27.12 -9.63 -8.82
N GLY A 413 -26.06 -9.27 -9.51
CA GLY A 413 -26.17 -8.86 -10.91
C GLY A 413 -24.82 -8.52 -11.57
N ARG A 414 -24.88 -7.92 -12.76
CA ARG A 414 -23.72 -7.42 -13.53
C ARG A 414 -23.71 -5.91 -13.43
N PHE A 415 -22.99 -5.38 -12.46
CA PHE A 415 -22.99 -3.95 -12.14
C PHE A 415 -21.71 -3.24 -12.57
N LEU A 416 -20.61 -3.99 -12.75
CA LEU A 416 -19.32 -3.46 -13.12
C LEU A 416 -19.16 -3.42 -14.63
N SER A 417 -18.71 -2.29 -15.18
CA SER A 417 -18.65 -2.03 -16.64
C SER A 417 -17.61 -2.90 -17.37
N TYR A 418 -16.59 -3.36 -16.68
CA TYR A 418 -15.43 -4.04 -17.24
C TYR A 418 -15.50 -5.57 -17.17
N THR A 419 -16.54 -6.13 -16.54
CA THR A 419 -16.70 -7.59 -16.41
C THR A 419 -18.18 -8.00 -16.51
N ASP A 420 -18.42 -9.13 -17.17
CA ASP A 420 -19.73 -9.80 -17.19
C ASP A 420 -19.94 -10.76 -16.01
N TYR A 421 -18.96 -10.83 -15.09
CA TYR A 421 -19.07 -11.69 -13.92
C TYR A 421 -20.14 -11.14 -12.96
N PRO A 422 -21.05 -11.99 -12.44
CA PRO A 422 -22.05 -11.55 -11.48
C PRO A 422 -21.41 -11.22 -10.11
N VAL A 423 -21.76 -10.07 -9.56
CA VAL A 423 -21.31 -9.62 -8.24
C VAL A 423 -22.51 -9.29 -7.35
N PHE A 424 -22.29 -9.30 -6.06
CA PHE A 424 -23.19 -8.69 -5.09
C PHE A 424 -22.95 -7.17 -5.08
N LYS A 425 -24.05 -6.43 -5.05
CA LYS A 425 -24.07 -4.99 -4.76
C LYS A 425 -24.66 -4.81 -3.37
N ILE A 426 -23.86 -4.33 -2.45
CA ILE A 426 -24.17 -4.24 -1.03
C ILE A 426 -24.19 -2.75 -0.64
N PRO A 427 -25.38 -2.16 -0.37
CA PRO A 427 -25.48 -0.78 0.04
C PRO A 427 -24.79 -0.52 1.39
N ASN A 428 -24.09 0.59 1.49
CA ASN A 428 -23.45 1.06 2.73
C ASN A 428 -24.43 1.15 3.92
N THR A 429 -25.71 1.47 3.65
CA THR A 429 -26.76 1.62 4.66
C THR A 429 -27.09 0.33 5.42
N VAL A 430 -26.80 -0.82 4.83
CA VAL A 430 -27.13 -2.15 5.43
C VAL A 430 -25.93 -2.86 6.05
N THR A 431 -24.76 -2.23 6.07
CA THR A 431 -23.57 -2.85 6.65
C THR A 431 -23.36 -2.45 8.11
N LYS A 432 -23.07 -3.44 8.96
CA LYS A 432 -22.72 -3.24 10.39
C LYS A 432 -21.21 -3.31 10.65
N MET A 433 -20.41 -3.43 9.64
CA MET A 433 -19.01 -3.84 9.78
C MET A 433 -18.19 -2.91 10.65
N GLN A 434 -17.58 -3.49 11.69
CA GLN A 434 -16.48 -2.89 12.43
C GLN A 434 -15.21 -3.07 11.60
N GLY A 435 -14.51 -1.97 11.29
CA GLY A 435 -13.33 -2.00 10.43
C GLY A 435 -13.62 -1.83 8.94
N GLY A 436 -14.87 -1.87 8.51
CA GLY A 436 -15.29 -1.30 7.23
C GLY A 436 -15.33 0.22 7.29
N THR A 437 -15.61 0.83 6.17
CA THR A 437 -15.75 2.29 6.04
C THR A 437 -16.55 2.96 7.15
N GLN A 438 -17.58 2.33 7.66
CA GLN A 438 -18.42 2.92 8.71
C GLN A 438 -17.70 3.15 10.04
N SER A 439 -16.75 2.31 10.45
CA SER A 439 -16.05 2.51 11.71
C SER A 439 -15.00 3.61 11.61
N PHE A 440 -14.46 3.83 10.43
CA PHE A 440 -13.52 4.93 10.16
C PHE A 440 -14.27 6.24 9.94
N ASP A 441 -15.38 6.23 9.18
CA ASP A 441 -16.14 7.43 8.83
C ASP A 441 -16.84 8.09 10.01
N ARG A 442 -17.31 7.31 10.99
CA ARG A 442 -17.98 7.86 12.18
C ARG A 442 -17.06 8.56 13.17
N ARG A 443 -15.76 8.31 13.13
CA ARG A 443 -14.80 8.95 14.04
C ARG A 443 -14.29 10.30 13.53
N TYR A 444 -14.29 10.48 12.21
CA TYR A 444 -13.77 11.66 11.55
C TYR A 444 -14.76 12.04 10.45
N GLU A 445 -15.51 13.08 10.70
CA GLU A 445 -16.45 13.66 9.76
C GLU A 445 -15.69 14.16 8.54
N VAL A 446 -15.74 13.42 7.45
CA VAL A 446 -15.09 13.77 6.19
C VAL A 446 -16.04 14.50 5.26
N ALA A 447 -17.35 14.41 5.48
CA ALA A 447 -18.36 15.08 4.68
C ALA A 447 -18.23 16.61 4.78
N GLY A 448 -18.16 17.28 3.63
CA GLY A 448 -18.11 18.74 3.53
C GLY A 448 -16.75 19.37 3.82
N SER A 449 -15.67 18.62 3.92
CA SER A 449 -14.31 19.10 4.16
C SER A 449 -13.40 18.91 2.95
N ASP A 450 -13.76 19.53 1.82
CA ASP A 450 -12.86 19.57 0.67
C ASP A 450 -11.59 20.37 1.00
N MET A 451 -10.44 19.89 0.47
CA MET A 451 -9.16 20.57 0.68
C MET A 451 -8.37 20.61 -0.62
N LEU A 452 -7.77 21.76 -0.89
CA LEU A 452 -6.94 22.02 -2.05
C LEU A 452 -5.58 22.55 -1.61
N PHE A 453 -4.49 21.96 -2.13
CA PHE A 453 -3.13 22.40 -1.81
C PHE A 453 -2.29 22.61 -3.08
N ASP A 454 -1.42 23.62 -3.08
CA ASP A 454 -0.38 23.85 -4.09
C ASP A 454 0.95 23.26 -3.60
N LEU A 455 1.34 22.10 -4.09
CA LEU A 455 2.54 21.38 -3.64
C LEU A 455 3.85 22.09 -3.94
N GLU A 456 3.88 23.04 -4.89
CA GLU A 456 5.08 23.86 -5.14
C GLU A 456 5.31 24.87 -4.00
N ARG A 457 4.23 25.40 -3.41
CA ARG A 457 4.27 26.41 -2.35
C ARG A 457 4.10 25.84 -0.95
N ASP A 458 3.46 24.70 -0.87
CA ASP A 458 3.09 24.01 0.37
C ASP A 458 3.23 22.49 0.20
N PRO A 459 4.47 21.97 0.07
CA PRO A 459 4.70 20.54 -0.11
C PRO A 459 4.28 19.70 1.11
N GLY A 460 4.11 20.35 2.28
CA GLY A 460 3.62 19.74 3.52
C GLY A 460 2.10 19.65 3.61
N GLN A 461 1.34 20.27 2.70
CA GLN A 461 -0.14 20.29 2.75
C GLN A 461 -0.69 20.85 4.09
N GLU A 462 -0.08 21.95 4.58
CA GLU A 462 -0.44 22.58 5.86
C GLU A 462 -1.44 23.73 5.70
N ARG A 463 -1.54 24.30 4.50
CA ARG A 463 -2.29 25.53 4.21
C ARG A 463 -3.20 25.35 3.01
N PRO A 464 -4.43 24.86 3.22
CA PRO A 464 -5.38 24.69 2.12
C PRO A 464 -5.70 26.04 1.45
N LEU A 465 -5.88 25.99 0.12
CA LEU A 465 -6.24 27.12 -0.72
C LEU A 465 -7.76 27.25 -0.83
N GLU A 466 -8.22 28.50 -0.96
CA GLU A 466 -9.59 28.83 -1.35
C GLU A 466 -9.55 29.45 -2.75
N ASP A 467 -9.78 28.66 -3.79
CA ASP A 467 -9.82 29.08 -5.19
C ASP A 467 -10.92 28.32 -5.94
N PRO A 468 -12.15 28.86 -6.00
CA PRO A 468 -13.30 28.19 -6.62
C PRO A 468 -13.14 27.91 -8.13
N GLU A 469 -12.36 28.73 -8.85
CA GLU A 469 -12.14 28.51 -10.28
C GLU A 469 -11.21 27.31 -10.52
N LEU A 470 -10.11 27.25 -9.78
CA LEU A 470 -9.17 26.12 -9.78
C LEU A 470 -9.86 24.85 -9.26
N GLU A 471 -10.65 24.94 -8.21
CA GLU A 471 -11.43 23.82 -7.70
C GLU A 471 -12.37 23.24 -8.76
N ALA A 472 -13.10 24.08 -9.48
CA ALA A 472 -13.96 23.64 -10.58
C ALA A 472 -13.17 22.99 -11.74
N GLU A 473 -11.94 23.45 -12.02
CA GLU A 473 -11.05 22.82 -13.00
C GLU A 473 -10.63 21.44 -12.53
N LEU A 474 -10.20 21.30 -11.28
CA LEU A 474 -9.78 20.03 -10.68
C LEU A 474 -10.95 19.04 -10.56
N CYS A 475 -12.17 19.51 -10.28
CA CYS A 475 -13.38 18.67 -10.34
C CYS A 475 -13.61 18.08 -11.74
N ARG A 476 -13.45 18.86 -12.80
CA ARG A 476 -13.56 18.35 -14.19
C ARG A 476 -12.47 17.31 -14.49
N LYS A 477 -11.25 17.57 -14.01
CA LYS A 477 -10.12 16.62 -14.15
C LYS A 477 -10.39 15.33 -13.36
N LEU A 478 -10.89 15.45 -12.13
CA LEU A 478 -11.28 14.33 -11.27
C LEU A 478 -12.35 13.46 -11.95
N VAL A 479 -13.42 14.06 -12.45
CA VAL A 479 -14.50 13.35 -13.16
C VAL A 479 -13.95 12.58 -14.37
N ARG A 480 -13.14 13.22 -15.23
CA ARG A 480 -12.53 12.53 -16.39
C ARG A 480 -11.66 11.34 -15.96
N THR A 481 -10.90 11.51 -14.90
CA THR A 481 -10.04 10.45 -14.39
C THR A 481 -10.85 9.32 -13.77
N MET A 482 -11.89 9.62 -12.98
CA MET A 482 -12.80 8.62 -12.43
C MET A 482 -13.51 7.81 -13.53
N ILE A 483 -13.99 8.47 -14.62
CA ILE A 483 -14.59 7.79 -15.75
C ILE A 483 -13.58 6.84 -16.41
N SER A 484 -12.34 7.28 -16.63
CA SER A 484 -11.29 6.43 -17.23
C SER A 484 -10.84 5.27 -16.34
N HIS A 485 -11.26 5.26 -15.10
CA HIS A 485 -11.01 4.19 -14.11
C HIS A 485 -12.29 3.43 -13.74
N ASP A 486 -13.27 3.38 -14.64
CA ASP A 486 -14.51 2.60 -14.51
C ASP A 486 -15.29 2.86 -13.20
N SER A 487 -15.23 4.09 -12.67
CA SER A 487 -15.91 4.45 -11.43
C SER A 487 -17.40 4.14 -11.48
N PRO A 488 -17.98 3.47 -10.46
CA PRO A 488 -19.42 3.30 -10.37
C PRO A 488 -20.17 4.65 -10.42
N PRO A 489 -21.30 4.74 -11.13
CA PRO A 489 -22.02 6.01 -11.34
C PRO A 489 -22.42 6.74 -10.06
N GLU A 490 -22.75 6.01 -9.02
CA GLU A 490 -23.13 6.58 -7.73
C GLU A 490 -22.01 7.36 -7.03
N GLN A 491 -20.74 7.12 -7.37
CA GLN A 491 -19.62 7.87 -6.82
C GLN A 491 -19.70 9.35 -7.21
N PHE A 492 -20.18 9.66 -8.42
CA PHE A 492 -20.35 11.05 -8.86
C PHE A 492 -21.46 11.75 -8.07
N ILE A 493 -22.56 11.05 -7.76
CA ILE A 493 -23.66 11.55 -6.92
C ILE A 493 -23.15 11.77 -5.48
N ARG A 494 -22.47 10.77 -4.92
CA ARG A 494 -21.91 10.79 -3.56
C ARG A 494 -20.99 11.98 -3.33
N LEU A 495 -20.19 12.31 -4.34
CA LEU A 495 -19.20 13.39 -4.29
C LEU A 495 -19.75 14.73 -4.83
N GLY A 496 -21.03 14.82 -5.25
CA GLY A 496 -21.62 16.04 -5.83
C GLY A 496 -20.91 16.51 -7.09
N LEU A 497 -20.50 15.56 -7.95
CA LEU A 497 -19.74 15.82 -9.17
C LEU A 497 -20.60 15.74 -10.44
N GLU A 498 -21.92 15.49 -10.33
CA GLU A 498 -22.84 15.28 -11.45
C GLU A 498 -22.85 16.46 -12.43
N MET A 499 -22.68 17.68 -11.94
CA MET A 499 -22.64 18.87 -12.78
C MET A 499 -21.41 18.98 -13.69
N TYR A 500 -20.40 18.12 -13.49
CA TYR A 500 -19.17 18.06 -14.28
C TYR A 500 -19.12 16.86 -15.25
N LEU A 501 -20.17 15.99 -15.25
CA LEU A 501 -20.35 14.89 -16.21
C LEU A 501 -20.77 15.45 -17.62
#